data_62136d3a4c9fa45d76253feb63a86a72
#
_entry.id   62136d3a4c9fa45d76253feb63a86a72
#
_cell.length_a   1.000
_cell.length_b   1.000
_cell.length_c   1.000
_cell.angle_alpha   90.00
_cell.angle_beta   90.00
_cell.angle_gamma   90.00
#
_symmetry.space_group_name_H-M   'P 1'
#
loop_
_entity.id
_entity.type
_entity.pdbx_description
1 polymer ?
#
loop_
_entity_poly.entity_id
_entity_poly.type
_entity_poly.pdbx_seq_one_letter_code
_entity_poly.pdbx_strand_id
1 'polypeptide(L)'
;DHAMEVDVDAISDGKQVHVAGIMQHIEEAGIHSGDSACSLPPVSIKPYLLKEIENQTKKLAIALNVKGFMNIQFAIKKDEIYVIEVNPRASRTVPFVSKAKGLPLAKIASRVMAGEKLSKFNLKDKSKGMYAVKEAVFPFNKFPNSDLLLGPEMKSTGEVMGFDKNFGMAFAKSQIAVSYTHLTLPTNVQ
;
A
#
# COMPACT_ATOMS: atom_id res chain seq x y z
N ASP A 1 -19.35 -9.33 0.70
CA ASP A 1 -19.04 -10.67 0.16
C ASP A 1 -18.36 -10.52 -1.20
N HIS A 2 -17.13 -11.04 -1.35
CA HIS A 2 -16.35 -11.10 -2.60
C HIS A 2 -16.04 -9.73 -3.24
N ALA A 3 -15.78 -8.70 -2.47
CA ALA A 3 -15.24 -7.45 -2.96
C ALA A 3 -13.70 -7.50 -2.88
N MET A 4 -13.03 -6.91 -3.88
CA MET A 4 -11.59 -6.72 -3.89
C MET A 4 -11.26 -5.37 -3.28
N GLU A 5 -10.38 -5.32 -2.30
CA GLU A 5 -9.93 -4.08 -1.69
C GLU A 5 -8.70 -3.52 -2.41
N VAL A 6 -8.62 -2.20 -2.47
CA VAL A 6 -7.55 -1.46 -3.13
C VAL A 6 -7.13 -0.29 -2.26
N ASP A 7 -5.88 -0.26 -1.87
CA ASP A 7 -5.26 0.89 -1.20
C ASP A 7 -4.60 1.82 -2.21
N VAL A 8 -4.78 3.11 -2.05
CA VAL A 8 -4.15 4.13 -2.89
C VAL A 8 -3.43 5.15 -2.03
N ASP A 9 -2.13 5.30 -2.26
CA ASP A 9 -1.34 6.37 -1.67
C ASP A 9 -1.09 7.48 -2.68
N ALA A 10 -1.38 8.72 -2.28
CA ALA A 10 -1.18 9.91 -3.10
C ALA A 10 -0.52 11.05 -2.31
N ILE A 11 0.12 11.97 -3.04
CA ILE A 11 0.65 13.22 -2.51
C ILE A 11 -0.01 14.37 -3.27
N SER A 12 -0.48 15.37 -2.55
CA SER A 12 -1.10 16.57 -3.11
C SER A 12 -0.44 17.83 -2.55
N ASP A 13 -0.31 18.87 -3.40
CA ASP A 13 0.06 20.22 -2.97
C ASP A 13 -1.13 21.19 -2.90
N GLY A 14 -2.36 20.65 -2.99
CA GLY A 14 -3.61 21.38 -3.05
C GLY A 14 -4.03 21.82 -4.46
N LYS A 15 -3.16 21.66 -5.46
CA LYS A 15 -3.41 21.98 -6.88
C LYS A 15 -3.11 20.82 -7.80
N GLN A 16 -2.02 20.13 -7.54
CA GLN A 16 -1.59 18.94 -8.28
C GLN A 16 -1.60 17.74 -7.36
N VAL A 17 -1.90 16.57 -7.93
CA VAL A 17 -1.95 15.29 -7.21
C VAL A 17 -1.12 14.28 -7.95
N HIS A 18 -0.21 13.62 -7.23
CA HIS A 18 0.54 12.47 -7.71
C HIS A 18 0.04 11.21 -7.00
N VAL A 19 -0.53 10.28 -7.75
CA VAL A 19 -0.87 8.95 -7.25
C VAL A 19 0.42 8.14 -7.21
N ALA A 20 0.95 7.91 -6.01
CA ALA A 20 2.22 7.26 -5.80
C ALA A 20 2.13 5.74 -6.02
N GLY A 21 1.02 5.12 -5.63
CA GLY A 21 0.77 3.71 -5.85
C GLY A 21 -0.69 3.34 -5.68
N ILE A 22 -1.14 2.41 -6.52
CA ILE A 22 -2.42 1.70 -6.39
C ILE A 22 -2.05 0.26 -6.06
N MET A 23 -2.47 -0.21 -4.90
CA MET A 23 -2.14 -1.54 -4.36
C MET A 23 -3.39 -2.39 -4.33
N GLN A 24 -3.33 -3.56 -4.96
CA GLN A 24 -4.40 -4.54 -4.91
C GLN A 24 -4.18 -5.47 -3.74
N HIS A 25 -5.17 -5.61 -2.84
CA HIS A 25 -5.14 -6.63 -1.79
C HIS A 25 -5.30 -8.03 -2.39
N ILE A 26 -4.63 -9.01 -1.79
CA ILE A 26 -4.71 -10.41 -2.18
C ILE A 26 -5.86 -11.09 -1.43
N GLU A 27 -6.06 -10.75 -0.17
CA GLU A 27 -7.19 -11.19 0.65
C GLU A 27 -8.46 -10.45 0.26
N GLU A 28 -9.60 -11.04 0.63
CA GLU A 28 -10.92 -10.41 0.46
C GLU A 28 -11.07 -9.16 1.35
N ALA A 29 -11.92 -8.24 0.92
CA ALA A 29 -12.24 -7.03 1.69
C ALA A 29 -12.83 -7.37 3.07
N GLY A 30 -12.44 -6.56 4.07
CA GLY A 30 -12.86 -6.73 5.47
C GLY A 30 -11.73 -7.15 6.40
N ILE A 31 -10.54 -7.45 5.87
CA ILE A 31 -9.31 -7.63 6.63
C ILE A 31 -8.59 -6.29 6.71
N HIS A 32 -8.06 -5.96 7.90
CA HIS A 32 -7.32 -4.72 8.09
C HIS A 32 -6.16 -4.59 7.06
N SER A 33 -6.02 -3.43 6.43
CA SER A 33 -5.04 -3.20 5.35
C SER A 33 -3.59 -3.47 5.77
N GLY A 34 -3.27 -3.33 7.04
CA GLY A 34 -1.97 -3.71 7.60
C GLY A 34 -1.70 -5.21 7.59
N ASP A 35 -2.75 -6.02 7.67
CA ASP A 35 -2.70 -7.48 7.76
C ASP A 35 -2.83 -8.16 6.39
N SER A 36 -3.33 -7.44 5.38
CA SER A 36 -3.46 -7.96 4.03
C SER A 36 -2.14 -7.91 3.27
N ALA A 37 -1.88 -8.96 2.51
CA ALA A 37 -0.88 -8.92 1.46
C ALA A 37 -1.37 -8.02 0.32
N CYS A 38 -0.47 -7.30 -0.34
CA CYS A 38 -0.86 -6.49 -1.49
C CYS A 38 0.19 -6.45 -2.59
N SER A 39 -0.29 -6.34 -3.82
CA SER A 39 0.55 -6.23 -5.02
C SER A 39 0.58 -4.80 -5.55
N LEU A 40 1.76 -4.36 -5.95
CA LEU A 40 2.03 -3.11 -6.66
C LEU A 40 2.93 -3.40 -7.87
N PRO A 41 2.47 -3.17 -9.13
CA PRO A 41 1.14 -2.73 -9.52
C PRO A 41 0.06 -3.81 -9.28
N PRO A 42 -1.23 -3.44 -9.38
CA PRO A 42 -2.34 -4.39 -9.42
C PRO A 42 -2.18 -5.42 -10.53
N VAL A 43 -2.61 -6.67 -10.27
CA VAL A 43 -2.43 -7.79 -11.23
C VAL A 43 -3.71 -8.21 -11.93
N SER A 44 -4.89 -8.01 -11.31
CA SER A 44 -6.16 -8.45 -11.87
C SER A 44 -7.20 -7.35 -12.10
N ILE A 45 -6.87 -6.10 -11.75
CA ILE A 45 -7.78 -4.96 -11.94
C ILE A 45 -7.73 -4.49 -13.39
N LYS A 46 -8.91 -4.36 -13.99
CA LYS A 46 -9.04 -3.90 -15.39
C LYS A 46 -8.50 -2.47 -15.56
N PRO A 47 -7.84 -2.15 -16.68
CA PRO A 47 -7.18 -0.85 -16.87
C PRO A 47 -8.13 0.37 -16.73
N TYR A 48 -9.39 0.25 -17.15
CA TYR A 48 -10.35 1.34 -17.01
C TYR A 48 -10.74 1.63 -15.55
N LEU A 49 -10.78 0.59 -14.70
CA LEU A 49 -11.02 0.76 -13.26
C LEU A 49 -9.82 1.44 -12.59
N LEU A 50 -8.59 1.06 -12.96
CA LEU A 50 -7.39 1.73 -12.46
C LEU A 50 -7.39 3.22 -12.80
N LYS A 51 -7.78 3.57 -14.04
CA LYS A 51 -7.90 4.96 -14.47
C LYS A 51 -8.99 5.71 -13.69
N GLU A 52 -10.12 5.06 -13.42
CA GLU A 52 -11.21 5.68 -12.66
C GLU A 52 -10.80 5.86 -11.18
N ILE A 53 -10.14 4.89 -10.55
CA ILE A 53 -9.59 5.01 -9.19
C ILE A 53 -8.61 6.18 -9.12
N GLU A 54 -7.72 6.30 -10.10
CA GLU A 54 -6.78 7.44 -10.19
C GLU A 54 -7.52 8.77 -10.28
N ASN A 55 -8.56 8.86 -11.11
CA ASN A 55 -9.38 10.06 -11.28
C ASN A 55 -10.12 10.43 -9.99
N GLN A 56 -10.75 9.46 -9.34
CA GLN A 56 -11.45 9.68 -8.06
C GLN A 56 -10.47 10.12 -6.97
N THR A 57 -9.30 9.48 -6.88
CA THR A 57 -8.24 9.88 -5.95
C THR A 57 -7.86 11.34 -6.14
N LYS A 58 -7.64 11.78 -7.39
CA LYS A 58 -7.29 13.18 -7.70
C LYS A 58 -8.42 14.14 -7.33
N LYS A 59 -9.67 13.81 -7.66
CA LYS A 59 -10.84 14.63 -7.31
C LYS A 59 -11.00 14.79 -5.78
N LEU A 60 -10.88 13.68 -5.04
CA LEU A 60 -10.98 13.70 -3.58
C LEU A 60 -9.86 14.52 -2.93
N ALA A 61 -8.61 14.36 -3.40
CA ALA A 61 -7.48 15.13 -2.86
C ALA A 61 -7.68 16.64 -3.04
N ILE A 62 -8.19 17.08 -4.18
CA ILE A 62 -8.47 18.50 -4.44
C ILE A 62 -9.67 18.99 -3.63
N ALA A 63 -10.77 18.22 -3.61
CA ALA A 63 -11.98 18.58 -2.88
C ALA A 63 -11.73 18.75 -1.37
N LEU A 64 -10.87 17.90 -0.80
CA LEU A 64 -10.47 17.95 0.61
C LEU A 64 -9.31 18.91 0.87
N ASN A 65 -8.82 19.63 -0.15
CA ASN A 65 -7.67 20.55 -0.06
C ASN A 65 -6.44 19.92 0.61
N VAL A 66 -6.15 18.67 0.27
CA VAL A 66 -5.05 17.92 0.88
C VAL A 66 -3.70 18.54 0.52
N LYS A 67 -2.85 18.73 1.53
CA LYS A 67 -1.44 19.13 1.39
C LYS A 67 -0.56 18.11 2.10
N GLY A 68 0.19 17.33 1.34
CA GLY A 68 0.94 16.19 1.82
C GLY A 68 0.32 14.87 1.38
N PHE A 69 0.41 13.86 2.23
CA PHE A 69 -0.14 12.53 1.94
C PHE A 69 -1.65 12.44 2.07
N MET A 70 -2.21 11.55 1.27
CA MET A 70 -3.57 11.02 1.40
C MET A 70 -3.54 9.53 1.07
N ASN A 71 -4.20 8.74 1.89
CA ASN A 71 -4.50 7.34 1.61
C ASN A 71 -6.01 7.19 1.40
N ILE A 72 -6.39 6.40 0.42
CA ILE A 72 -7.79 6.06 0.16
C ILE A 72 -7.91 4.55 0.07
N GLN A 73 -8.90 4.01 0.75
CA GLN A 73 -9.31 2.61 0.60
C GLN A 73 -10.55 2.54 -0.29
N PHE A 74 -10.45 1.74 -1.34
CA PHE A 74 -11.54 1.44 -2.25
C PHE A 74 -11.92 -0.04 -2.16
N ALA A 75 -13.16 -0.36 -2.47
CA ALA A 75 -13.60 -1.70 -2.78
C ALA A 75 -14.11 -1.77 -4.21
N ILE A 76 -13.79 -2.84 -4.92
CA ILE A 76 -14.31 -3.13 -6.25
C ILE A 76 -15.22 -4.35 -6.16
N LYS A 77 -16.48 -4.21 -6.58
CA LYS A 77 -17.44 -5.31 -6.65
C LYS A 77 -18.21 -5.22 -7.97
N LYS A 78 -18.14 -6.27 -8.78
CA LYS A 78 -18.84 -6.33 -10.09
C LYS A 78 -18.53 -5.11 -10.98
N ASP A 79 -17.25 -4.70 -11.04
CA ASP A 79 -16.78 -3.53 -11.79
C ASP A 79 -17.29 -2.16 -11.27
N GLU A 80 -17.95 -2.12 -10.14
CA GLU A 80 -18.30 -0.89 -9.43
C GLU A 80 -17.25 -0.56 -8.37
N ILE A 81 -16.90 0.74 -8.27
CA ILE A 81 -15.91 1.24 -7.32
C ILE A 81 -16.62 1.92 -6.17
N TYR A 82 -16.31 1.50 -4.96
CA TYR A 82 -16.81 2.07 -3.70
C TYR A 82 -15.66 2.68 -2.93
N VAL A 83 -15.85 3.88 -2.38
CA VAL A 83 -14.91 4.48 -1.43
C VAL A 83 -15.26 3.97 -0.04
N ILE A 84 -14.30 3.32 0.62
CA ILE A 84 -14.46 2.86 2.01
C ILE A 84 -14.10 3.99 2.96
N GLU A 85 -12.86 4.52 2.83
CA GLU A 85 -12.42 5.64 3.64
C GLU A 85 -11.36 6.49 2.94
N VAL A 86 -11.26 7.75 3.37
CA VAL A 86 -10.24 8.69 2.92
C VAL A 86 -9.48 9.23 4.12
N ASN A 87 -8.19 9.03 4.14
CA ASN A 87 -7.30 9.40 5.23
C ASN A 87 -6.30 10.46 4.74
N PRO A 88 -6.48 11.77 5.04
CA PRO A 88 -5.53 12.81 4.64
C PRO A 88 -4.28 12.81 5.55
N ARG A 89 -3.55 11.72 5.53
CA ARG A 89 -2.33 11.43 6.28
C ARG A 89 -1.49 10.39 5.56
N ALA A 90 -0.24 10.21 6.01
CA ALA A 90 0.57 9.06 5.60
C ALA A 90 -0.07 7.75 6.07
N SER A 91 0.00 6.74 5.22
CA SER A 91 -0.41 5.36 5.51
C SER A 91 0.79 4.51 5.94
N ARG A 92 0.53 3.29 6.40
CA ARG A 92 1.57 2.29 6.65
C ARG A 92 2.19 1.76 5.36
N THR A 93 1.47 1.83 4.24
CA THR A 93 1.96 1.38 2.92
C THR A 93 2.94 2.35 2.27
N VAL A 94 3.06 3.60 2.76
CA VAL A 94 4.00 4.59 2.22
C VAL A 94 5.46 4.09 2.15
N PRO A 95 6.04 3.44 3.19
CA PRO A 95 7.40 2.90 3.10
C PRO A 95 7.53 1.82 2.02
N PHE A 96 6.52 0.94 1.89
CA PHE A 96 6.46 -0.09 0.86
C PHE A 96 6.43 0.54 -0.54
N VAL A 97 5.48 1.46 -0.80
CA VAL A 97 5.36 2.16 -2.09
C VAL A 97 6.63 2.94 -2.41
N SER A 98 7.21 3.62 -1.41
CA SER A 98 8.45 4.39 -1.56
C SER A 98 9.61 3.51 -2.03
N LYS A 99 9.80 2.35 -1.41
CA LYS A 99 10.83 1.37 -1.80
C LYS A 99 10.55 0.77 -3.18
N ALA A 100 9.31 0.32 -3.40
CA ALA A 100 8.91 -0.30 -4.66
C ALA A 100 9.09 0.64 -5.85
N LYS A 101 8.74 1.92 -5.71
CA LYS A 101 8.87 2.94 -6.77
C LYS A 101 10.26 3.59 -6.86
N GLY A 102 11.13 3.38 -5.86
CA GLY A 102 12.42 4.05 -5.76
C GLY A 102 12.31 5.57 -5.61
N LEU A 103 11.24 6.03 -4.95
CA LEU A 103 10.94 7.45 -4.72
C LEU A 103 10.95 7.76 -3.22
N PRO A 104 11.61 8.82 -2.76
CA PRO A 104 11.63 9.22 -1.35
C PRO A 104 10.34 9.96 -0.97
N LEU A 105 9.20 9.23 -0.99
CA LEU A 105 7.85 9.82 -0.88
C LEU A 105 7.65 10.62 0.40
N ALA A 106 8.14 10.14 1.55
CA ALA A 106 8.03 10.86 2.82
C ALA A 106 8.76 12.21 2.78
N LYS A 107 9.98 12.25 2.21
CA LYS A 107 10.74 13.49 2.03
C LYS A 107 10.00 14.46 1.09
N ILE A 108 9.42 13.95 0.01
CA ILE A 108 8.66 14.77 -0.94
C ILE A 108 7.43 15.36 -0.26
N ALA A 109 6.63 14.54 0.44
CA ALA A 109 5.44 14.99 1.13
C ALA A 109 5.75 16.03 2.22
N SER A 110 6.80 15.84 3.01
CA SER A 110 7.23 16.83 4.02
C SER A 110 7.56 18.19 3.41
N ARG A 111 8.26 18.19 2.27
CA ARG A 111 8.60 19.43 1.55
C ARG A 111 7.36 20.10 0.94
N VAL A 112 6.41 19.29 0.45
CA VAL A 112 5.12 19.77 -0.05
C VAL A 112 4.32 20.42 1.09
N MET A 113 4.28 19.79 2.27
CA MET A 113 3.65 20.36 3.48
C MET A 113 4.32 21.67 3.92
N ALA A 114 5.64 21.79 3.70
CA ALA A 114 6.38 23.04 3.91
C ALA A 114 6.18 24.09 2.80
N GLY A 115 5.28 23.86 1.83
CA GLY A 115 4.89 24.82 0.80
C GLY A 115 5.55 24.65 -0.57
N GLU A 116 6.37 23.62 -0.78
CA GLU A 116 6.92 23.37 -2.10
C GLU A 116 5.87 22.78 -3.05
N LYS A 117 5.94 23.15 -4.33
CA LYS A 117 5.02 22.63 -5.36
C LYS A 117 5.46 21.24 -5.81
N LEU A 118 4.51 20.35 -6.07
CA LEU A 118 4.78 18.99 -6.61
C LEU A 118 5.57 19.02 -7.92
N SER A 119 5.35 20.03 -8.76
CA SER A 119 6.07 20.19 -10.03
C SER A 119 7.59 20.33 -9.91
N LYS A 120 8.13 20.61 -8.70
CA LYS A 120 9.57 20.67 -8.46
C LYS A 120 10.24 19.29 -8.32
N PHE A 121 9.45 18.23 -8.17
CA PHE A 121 9.97 16.89 -7.91
C PHE A 121 9.92 16.02 -9.15
N ASN A 122 10.98 15.22 -9.34
CA ASN A 122 10.96 14.16 -10.34
C ASN A 122 10.25 12.93 -9.78
N LEU A 123 8.99 12.75 -10.16
CA LEU A 123 8.11 11.68 -9.68
C LEU A 123 8.05 10.48 -10.65
N LYS A 124 9.07 10.32 -11.50
CA LYS A 124 9.13 9.18 -12.43
C LYS A 124 9.32 7.87 -11.67
N ASP A 125 8.44 6.92 -11.96
CA ASP A 125 8.51 5.54 -11.48
C ASP A 125 9.80 4.87 -11.99
N LYS A 126 10.64 4.41 -11.07
CA LYS A 126 11.89 3.69 -11.37
C LYS A 126 11.71 2.17 -11.42
N SER A 127 10.54 1.66 -11.03
CA SER A 127 10.23 0.24 -10.93
C SER A 127 9.52 -0.32 -12.17
N LYS A 128 9.54 0.39 -13.28
CA LYS A 128 8.80 0.01 -14.50
C LYS A 128 9.05 -1.44 -14.89
N GLY A 129 7.96 -2.22 -15.01
CA GLY A 129 8.01 -3.64 -15.36
C GLY A 129 8.36 -4.57 -14.19
N MET A 130 8.36 -4.06 -12.95
CA MET A 130 8.57 -4.86 -11.74
C MET A 130 7.27 -4.96 -10.94
N TYR A 131 7.13 -6.05 -10.21
CA TYR A 131 6.10 -6.27 -9.19
C TYR A 131 6.74 -6.22 -7.81
N ALA A 132 6.08 -5.55 -6.89
CA ALA A 132 6.37 -5.61 -5.48
C ALA A 132 5.17 -6.23 -4.76
N VAL A 133 5.42 -7.18 -3.87
CA VAL A 133 4.40 -7.76 -3.01
C VAL A 133 4.76 -7.47 -1.56
N LYS A 134 3.84 -6.80 -0.86
CA LYS A 134 3.91 -6.63 0.59
C LYS A 134 3.28 -7.85 1.25
N GLU A 135 3.89 -8.36 2.30
CA GLU A 135 3.35 -9.42 3.15
C GLU A 135 3.43 -9.00 4.61
N ALA A 136 2.41 -9.31 5.40
CA ALA A 136 2.36 -8.99 6.81
C ALA A 136 3.15 -10.00 7.66
N VAL A 137 3.75 -9.53 8.74
CA VAL A 137 4.43 -10.37 9.74
C VAL A 137 3.58 -10.43 10.99
N PHE A 138 3.16 -11.64 11.38
CA PHE A 138 2.31 -11.89 12.53
C PHE A 138 3.09 -12.49 13.70
N PRO A 139 2.97 -11.96 14.92
CA PRO A 139 3.68 -12.47 16.09
C PRO A 139 2.93 -13.61 16.81
N PHE A 140 2.13 -14.41 16.10
CA PHE A 140 1.26 -15.42 16.69
C PHE A 140 2.00 -16.47 17.52
N ASN A 141 3.22 -16.82 17.12
CA ASN A 141 4.08 -17.72 17.88
C ASN A 141 4.52 -17.16 19.26
N LYS A 142 4.48 -15.83 19.43
CA LYS A 142 4.77 -15.16 20.72
C LYS A 142 3.52 -15.00 21.59
N PHE A 143 2.34 -15.12 20.99
CA PHE A 143 1.04 -14.94 21.65
C PHE A 143 0.12 -16.15 21.37
N PRO A 144 0.39 -17.31 22.00
CA PRO A 144 -0.29 -18.58 21.66
C PRO A 144 -1.80 -18.57 21.94
N ASN A 145 -2.30 -17.64 22.74
CA ASN A 145 -3.73 -17.49 23.05
C ASN A 145 -4.45 -16.44 22.20
N SER A 146 -3.77 -15.85 21.20
CA SER A 146 -4.41 -14.88 20.31
C SER A 146 -5.23 -15.59 19.24
N ASP A 147 -6.38 -15.00 18.91
CA ASP A 147 -7.18 -15.45 17.78
C ASP A 147 -6.40 -15.28 16.48
N LEU A 148 -6.33 -16.34 15.68
CA LEU A 148 -5.60 -16.36 14.39
C LEU A 148 -6.44 -15.85 13.23
N LEU A 149 -7.77 -15.70 13.41
CA LEU A 149 -8.65 -15.20 12.35
C LEU A 149 -8.37 -13.72 12.11
N LEU A 150 -8.09 -13.39 10.86
CA LEU A 150 -7.92 -12.01 10.43
C LEU A 150 -9.27 -11.33 10.29
N GLY A 151 -9.29 -10.03 10.58
CA GLY A 151 -10.51 -9.22 10.56
C GLY A 151 -10.20 -7.73 10.52
N PRO A 152 -11.13 -6.87 10.94
CA PRO A 152 -10.96 -5.42 10.86
C PRO A 152 -9.92 -4.87 11.85
N GLU A 153 -9.54 -5.65 12.86
CA GLU A 153 -8.51 -5.25 13.82
C GLU A 153 -7.12 -5.73 13.37
N MET A 154 -6.15 -4.83 13.41
CA MET A 154 -4.79 -5.14 13.03
C MET A 154 -4.06 -6.03 14.03
N LYS A 155 -3.49 -7.14 13.54
CA LYS A 155 -2.72 -8.13 14.32
C LYS A 155 -1.23 -8.19 13.94
N SER A 156 -0.88 -7.70 12.76
CA SER A 156 0.50 -7.67 12.28
C SER A 156 1.39 -6.70 13.05
N THR A 157 2.67 -7.03 13.19
CA THR A 157 3.68 -6.20 13.86
C THR A 157 4.77 -5.70 12.93
N GLY A 158 4.74 -6.11 11.68
CA GLY A 158 5.72 -5.74 10.67
C GLY A 158 5.27 -6.13 9.29
N GLU A 159 6.09 -5.82 8.31
CA GLU A 159 5.87 -6.16 6.92
C GLU A 159 7.18 -6.48 6.22
N VAL A 160 7.12 -7.32 5.19
CA VAL A 160 8.22 -7.64 4.30
C VAL A 160 7.83 -7.36 2.86
N MET A 161 8.79 -7.32 1.95
CA MET A 161 8.55 -7.08 0.53
C MET A 161 9.28 -8.12 -0.33
N GLY A 162 8.53 -8.78 -1.22
CA GLY A 162 9.09 -9.48 -2.38
C GLY A 162 9.12 -8.56 -3.59
N PHE A 163 10.16 -8.66 -4.43
CA PHE A 163 10.33 -7.80 -5.60
C PHE A 163 10.90 -8.59 -6.77
N ASP A 164 10.19 -8.60 -7.92
CA ASP A 164 10.60 -9.33 -9.13
C ASP A 164 9.89 -8.79 -10.38
N LYS A 165 10.38 -9.19 -11.57
CA LYS A 165 9.71 -8.95 -12.85
C LYS A 165 8.46 -9.81 -13.04
N ASN A 166 8.35 -10.90 -12.34
CA ASN A 166 7.20 -11.81 -12.37
C ASN A 166 6.45 -11.72 -11.05
N PHE A 167 5.12 -11.55 -11.10
CA PHE A 167 4.29 -11.44 -9.90
C PHE A 167 4.41 -12.68 -9.00
N GLY A 168 4.32 -13.90 -9.56
CA GLY A 168 4.43 -15.14 -8.78
C GLY A 168 5.77 -15.25 -8.05
N MET A 169 6.86 -14.81 -8.68
CA MET A 169 8.18 -14.76 -8.06
C MET A 169 8.27 -13.68 -6.97
N ALA A 170 7.68 -12.50 -7.19
CA ALA A 170 7.60 -11.46 -6.17
C ALA A 170 6.81 -11.95 -4.95
N PHE A 171 5.69 -12.63 -5.18
CA PHE A 171 4.89 -13.25 -4.13
C PHE A 171 5.67 -14.34 -3.39
N ALA A 172 6.32 -15.27 -4.09
CA ALA A 172 7.14 -16.31 -3.46
C ALA A 172 8.27 -15.71 -2.60
N LYS A 173 8.91 -14.64 -3.08
CA LYS A 173 9.95 -13.93 -2.31
C LYS A 173 9.38 -13.28 -1.03
N SER A 174 8.16 -12.74 -1.06
CA SER A 174 7.53 -12.19 0.15
C SER A 174 7.25 -13.28 1.18
N GLN A 175 6.77 -14.46 0.75
CA GLN A 175 6.54 -15.62 1.63
C GLN A 175 7.84 -16.15 2.26
N ILE A 176 8.91 -16.23 1.48
CA ILE A 176 10.24 -16.61 1.99
C ILE A 176 10.71 -15.58 3.03
N ALA A 177 10.53 -14.29 2.75
CA ALA A 177 10.95 -13.22 3.67
C ALA A 177 10.16 -13.27 4.99
N VAL A 178 8.86 -13.55 4.98
CA VAL A 178 8.07 -13.79 6.21
C VAL A 178 8.62 -14.98 6.98
N SER A 179 8.85 -16.11 6.32
CA SER A 179 9.40 -17.31 6.96
C SER A 179 10.74 -17.02 7.60
N TYR A 180 11.60 -16.23 6.95
CA TYR A 180 12.90 -15.84 7.49
C TYR A 180 12.79 -14.99 8.77
N THR A 181 11.81 -14.08 8.85
CA THR A 181 11.58 -13.27 10.06
C THR A 181 11.12 -14.11 11.24
N HIS A 182 10.45 -15.24 11.00
CA HIS A 182 10.06 -16.19 12.04
C HIS A 182 11.22 -17.10 12.50
N LEU A 183 12.19 -17.37 11.61
CA LEU A 183 13.35 -18.21 11.91
C LEU A 183 14.48 -17.43 12.58
N THR A 184 14.65 -16.16 12.27
CA THR A 184 15.58 -15.28 12.98
C THR A 184 14.95 -14.78 14.26
N LEU A 185 14.78 -15.66 15.24
CA LEU A 185 14.61 -15.23 16.62
C LEU A 185 15.82 -14.35 16.96
N PRO A 186 15.61 -13.22 17.66
CA PRO A 186 16.73 -12.46 18.17
C PRO A 186 17.55 -13.43 19.01
N THR A 187 18.74 -13.78 18.53
CA THR A 187 19.77 -14.33 19.37
C THR A 187 19.90 -13.36 20.50
N ASN A 188 19.50 -13.76 21.70
CA ASN A 188 19.79 -13.01 22.90
C ASN A 188 21.27 -12.78 22.93
N VAL A 189 21.68 -11.61 22.52
CA VAL A 189 23.00 -11.09 22.84
C VAL A 189 22.91 -10.77 24.32
N GLN A 190 23.48 -11.64 25.11
CA GLN A 190 23.79 -11.35 26.49
C GLN A 190 24.70 -10.14 26.57
#